data_6cec01ebf0bd9b8125b66b572cdce0b3
#
_entry.id   6cec01ebf0bd9b8125b66b572cdce0b3
#
_cell.length_a   1.000
_cell.length_b   1.000
_cell.length_c   1.000
_cell.angle_alpha   90.00
_cell.angle_beta   90.00
_cell.angle_gamma   90.00
#
_symmetry.space_group_name_H-M   'P 1'
#
loop_
_entity.id
_entity.type
_entity.pdbx_description
1 polymer ?
#
loop_
_entity_poly.entity_id
_entity_poly.type
_entity_poly.pdbx_seq_one_letter_code
_entity_poly.pdbx_strand_id
1 'polypeptide(L)'
;NVALPLLYAGVSLKERRERAEEALNAVGLAERIHFLPNQMSGGQCQRVAIARAMVGKPDLLLADEPTGALDTKSGQQIMEIFRNLSKDGMTILMITHAPEIAACANKTYHILDGELQTGEGENHEKAES
;
A
#
# COMPACT_ATOMS: atom_id res chain seq x y z
N ASN A 1 -16.56 3.54 -2.89
CA ASN A 1 -15.28 4.22 -3.10
C ASN A 1 -14.20 3.25 -3.60
N VAL A 2 -13.96 2.16 -2.89
CA VAL A 2 -12.99 1.11 -3.31
C VAL A 2 -13.41 0.46 -4.63
N ALA A 3 -14.70 0.27 -4.85
CA ALA A 3 -15.23 -0.34 -6.08
C ALA A 3 -15.21 0.59 -7.32
N LEU A 4 -14.88 1.87 -7.15
CA LEU A 4 -14.96 2.88 -8.22
C LEU A 4 -14.11 2.53 -9.45
N PRO A 5 -12.84 2.07 -9.34
CA PRO A 5 -12.07 1.66 -10.50
C PRO A 5 -12.70 0.53 -11.30
N LEU A 6 -13.39 -0.40 -10.63
CA LEU A 6 -14.08 -1.52 -11.26
C LEU A 6 -15.37 -1.09 -11.98
N LEU A 7 -16.01 -0.01 -11.51
CA LEU A 7 -17.14 0.60 -12.22
C LEU A 7 -16.70 1.11 -13.60
N TYR A 8 -15.59 1.82 -13.66
CA TYR A 8 -15.04 2.33 -14.93
C TYR A 8 -14.53 1.20 -15.85
N ALA A 9 -14.10 0.08 -15.28
CA ALA A 9 -13.70 -1.11 -16.02
C ALA A 9 -14.89 -1.95 -16.53
N GLY A 10 -16.14 -1.54 -16.26
CA GLY A 10 -17.34 -2.25 -16.73
C GLY A 10 -17.66 -3.55 -15.99
N VAL A 11 -17.07 -3.76 -14.82
CA VAL A 11 -17.31 -4.97 -13.99
C VAL A 11 -18.73 -4.94 -13.42
N SER A 12 -19.38 -6.09 -13.33
CA SER A 12 -20.75 -6.21 -12.81
C SER A 12 -20.87 -5.75 -11.35
N LEU A 13 -22.05 -5.28 -10.93
CA LEU A 13 -22.26 -4.79 -9.56
C LEU A 13 -21.95 -5.85 -8.50
N LYS A 14 -22.31 -7.10 -8.74
CA LYS A 14 -22.04 -8.22 -7.83
C LYS A 14 -20.54 -8.41 -7.64
N GLU A 15 -19.82 -8.56 -8.74
CA GLU A 15 -18.37 -8.76 -8.73
C GLU A 15 -17.61 -7.56 -8.15
N ARG A 16 -18.05 -6.33 -8.41
CA ARG A 16 -17.47 -5.13 -7.80
C ARG A 16 -17.56 -5.14 -6.28
N ARG A 17 -18.69 -5.57 -5.74
CA ARG A 17 -18.89 -5.67 -4.28
C ARG A 17 -17.96 -6.72 -3.69
N GLU A 18 -17.96 -7.92 -4.26
CA GLU A 18 -17.09 -9.01 -3.80
C GLU A 18 -15.62 -8.60 -3.77
N ARG A 19 -15.11 -8.04 -4.87
CA ARG A 19 -13.72 -7.57 -4.95
C ARG A 19 -13.40 -6.41 -4.01
N ALA A 20 -14.34 -5.49 -3.82
CA ALA A 20 -14.16 -4.37 -2.87
C ALA A 20 -14.12 -4.86 -1.42
N GLU A 21 -14.95 -5.84 -1.06
CA GLU A 21 -14.95 -6.48 0.26
C GLU A 21 -13.63 -7.23 0.50
N GLU A 22 -13.15 -8.00 -0.48
CA GLU A 22 -11.85 -8.66 -0.41
C GLU A 22 -10.70 -7.66 -0.19
N ALA A 23 -10.69 -6.57 -0.95
CA ALA A 23 -9.67 -5.53 -0.83
C ALA A 23 -9.71 -4.83 0.53
N LEU A 24 -10.89 -4.51 1.05
CA LEU A 24 -11.05 -3.92 2.38
C LEU A 24 -10.64 -4.90 3.49
N ASN A 25 -10.93 -6.17 3.34
CA ASN A 25 -10.49 -7.21 4.27
C ASN A 25 -8.96 -7.32 4.30
N ALA A 26 -8.31 -7.29 3.15
CA ALA A 26 -6.85 -7.35 3.03
C ALA A 26 -6.12 -6.19 3.76
N VAL A 27 -6.77 -5.04 3.91
CA VAL A 27 -6.24 -3.89 4.65
C VAL A 27 -6.81 -3.76 6.07
N GLY A 28 -7.52 -4.77 6.58
CA GLY A 28 -8.06 -4.80 7.94
C GLY A 28 -9.25 -3.87 8.17
N LEU A 29 -10.08 -3.63 7.16
CA LEU A 29 -11.27 -2.78 7.22
C LEU A 29 -12.59 -3.51 6.94
N ALA A 30 -12.64 -4.83 7.10
CA ALA A 30 -13.83 -5.64 6.84
C ALA A 30 -15.08 -5.14 7.59
N GLU A 31 -14.93 -4.71 8.84
CA GLU A 31 -16.03 -4.22 9.67
C GLU A 31 -16.44 -2.76 9.37
N ARG A 32 -15.70 -2.08 8.50
CA ARG A 32 -15.88 -0.66 8.16
C ARG A 32 -16.44 -0.42 6.76
N ILE A 33 -16.97 -1.44 6.11
CA ILE A 33 -17.47 -1.42 4.72
C ILE A 33 -18.51 -0.32 4.49
N HIS A 34 -19.34 -0.03 5.49
CA HIS A 34 -20.42 0.96 5.42
C HIS A 34 -20.03 2.34 5.98
N PHE A 35 -18.78 2.53 6.40
CA PHE A 35 -18.33 3.80 6.95
C PHE A 35 -18.09 4.82 5.83
N LEU A 36 -18.50 6.06 6.09
CA LEU A 36 -18.18 7.18 5.21
C LEU A 36 -16.79 7.75 5.54
N PRO A 37 -16.10 8.40 4.58
CA PRO A 37 -14.77 8.95 4.79
C PRO A 37 -14.65 9.88 6.00
N ASN A 38 -15.67 10.66 6.30
CA ASN A 38 -15.71 11.55 7.46
C ASN A 38 -15.85 10.83 8.83
N GLN A 39 -16.09 9.54 8.82
CA GLN A 39 -16.18 8.67 10.01
C GLN A 39 -14.87 7.90 10.26
N MET A 40 -13.84 8.13 9.45
CA MET A 40 -12.59 7.38 9.46
C MET A 40 -11.42 8.24 9.92
N SER A 41 -10.47 7.60 10.63
CA SER A 41 -9.17 8.22 10.94
C SER A 41 -8.30 8.36 9.68
N GLY A 42 -7.24 9.17 9.76
CA GLY A 42 -6.27 9.32 8.66
C GLY A 42 -5.66 7.99 8.22
N GLY A 43 -5.26 7.13 9.16
CA GLY A 43 -4.73 5.80 8.86
C GLY A 43 -5.76 4.87 8.22
N GLN A 44 -7.03 4.98 8.61
CA GLN A 44 -8.12 4.22 7.96
C GLN A 44 -8.37 4.73 6.53
N CYS A 45 -8.38 6.04 6.32
CA CYS A 45 -8.50 6.62 4.98
C CYS A 45 -7.34 6.17 4.06
N GLN A 46 -6.12 6.13 4.59
CA GLN A 46 -4.97 5.63 3.84
C GLN A 46 -5.12 4.15 3.47
N ARG A 47 -5.63 3.32 4.37
CA ARG A 47 -5.92 1.90 4.07
C ARG A 47 -7.01 1.76 3.00
N VAL A 48 -8.04 2.61 3.01
CA VAL A 48 -9.05 2.65 1.93
C VAL A 48 -8.39 3.01 0.59
N ALA A 49 -7.48 3.98 0.57
CA ALA A 49 -6.76 4.34 -0.65
C ALA A 49 -5.93 3.17 -1.20
N ILE A 50 -5.26 2.41 -0.33
CA ILE A 50 -4.51 1.20 -0.71
C ILE A 50 -5.48 0.14 -1.26
N ALA A 51 -6.59 -0.14 -0.57
CA ALA A 51 -7.60 -1.10 -1.04
C ALA A 51 -8.15 -0.71 -2.43
N ARG A 52 -8.43 0.57 -2.65
CA ARG A 52 -8.87 1.08 -3.95
C ARG A 52 -7.82 0.89 -5.04
N ALA A 53 -6.55 1.10 -4.74
CA ALA A 53 -5.46 0.89 -5.70
C ALA A 53 -5.30 -0.60 -6.07
N MET A 54 -5.59 -1.51 -5.12
CA MET A 54 -5.43 -2.95 -5.29
C MET A 54 -6.61 -3.66 -5.95
N VAL A 55 -7.81 -3.08 -5.89
CA VAL A 55 -9.06 -3.76 -6.28
C VAL A 55 -9.05 -4.24 -7.73
N GLY A 56 -8.29 -3.55 -8.60
CA GLY A 56 -8.07 -3.93 -10.00
C GLY A 56 -7.04 -5.05 -10.19
N LYS A 57 -6.41 -5.54 -9.12
CA LYS A 57 -5.31 -6.52 -9.16
C LYS A 57 -4.13 -6.07 -10.06
N PRO A 58 -3.55 -4.90 -9.81
CA PRO A 58 -2.44 -4.38 -10.62
C PRO A 58 -1.17 -5.19 -10.41
N ASP A 59 -0.27 -5.20 -11.40
CA ASP A 59 1.06 -5.80 -11.30
C ASP A 59 2.03 -4.94 -10.48
N LEU A 60 1.78 -3.63 -10.44
CA LEU A 60 2.60 -2.64 -9.76
C LEU A 60 1.74 -1.68 -8.93
N LEU A 61 2.09 -1.49 -7.68
CA LEU A 61 1.52 -0.49 -6.79
C LEU A 61 2.51 0.65 -6.57
N LEU A 62 2.08 1.88 -6.87
CA LEU A 62 2.86 3.08 -6.62
C LEU A 62 2.40 3.73 -5.32
N ALA A 63 3.33 4.04 -4.43
CA ALA A 63 3.06 4.70 -3.16
C ALA A 63 4.00 5.91 -2.99
N ASP A 64 3.41 7.11 -2.93
CA ASP A 64 4.13 8.35 -2.72
C ASP A 64 3.88 8.83 -1.29
N GLU A 65 4.95 8.88 -0.48
CA GLU A 65 4.93 9.25 0.94
C GLU A 65 3.76 8.62 1.75
N PRO A 66 3.59 7.28 1.70
CA PRO A 66 2.36 6.64 2.18
C PRO A 66 2.12 6.76 3.69
N THR A 67 3.13 7.17 4.45
CA THR A 67 3.07 7.35 5.91
C THR A 67 3.30 8.78 6.36
N GLY A 68 3.57 9.71 5.45
CA GLY A 68 4.07 11.07 5.76
C GLY A 68 3.13 11.92 6.63
N ALA A 69 1.81 11.71 6.53
CA ALA A 69 0.79 12.45 7.30
C ALA A 69 0.21 11.65 8.48
N LEU A 70 0.80 10.49 8.81
CA LEU A 70 0.28 9.58 9.84
C LEU A 70 1.11 9.63 11.12
N ASP A 71 0.46 9.33 12.25
CA ASP A 71 1.15 9.03 13.50
C ASP A 71 1.96 7.71 13.36
N THR A 72 2.93 7.52 14.23
CA THR A 72 3.86 6.37 14.17
C THR A 72 3.15 5.03 14.13
N LYS A 73 2.12 4.84 14.96
CA LYS A 73 1.37 3.58 15.03
C LYS A 73 0.61 3.30 13.73
N SER A 74 -0.07 4.29 13.19
CA SER A 74 -0.78 4.17 11.91
C SER A 74 0.19 3.94 10.76
N GLY A 75 1.33 4.63 10.76
CA GLY A 75 2.40 4.42 9.77
C GLY A 75 2.94 2.99 9.78
N GLN A 76 3.19 2.42 10.96
CA GLN A 76 3.63 1.02 11.09
C GLN A 76 2.61 0.03 10.54
N GLN A 77 1.32 0.26 10.79
CA GLN A 77 0.25 -0.57 10.24
C GLN A 77 0.19 -0.52 8.70
N ILE A 78 0.41 0.65 8.11
CA ILE A 78 0.49 0.80 6.66
C ILE A 78 1.70 0.03 6.10
N MET A 79 2.86 0.14 6.74
CA MET A 79 4.06 -0.59 6.30
C MET A 79 3.90 -2.10 6.42
N GLU A 80 3.17 -2.59 7.42
CA GLU A 80 2.85 -4.02 7.55
C GLU A 80 1.97 -4.50 6.40
N ILE A 81 0.97 -3.71 5.99
CA ILE A 81 0.15 -4.01 4.82
C ILE A 81 1.04 -4.14 3.57
N PHE A 82 1.93 -3.18 3.31
CA PHE A 82 2.83 -3.25 2.17
C PHE A 82 3.75 -4.47 2.19
N ARG A 83 4.28 -4.86 3.36
CA ARG A 83 5.07 -6.09 3.50
C ARG A 83 4.28 -7.34 3.15
N ASN A 84 3.03 -7.43 3.61
CA ASN A 84 2.17 -8.57 3.32
C ASN A 84 1.85 -8.65 1.82
N LEU A 85 1.51 -7.52 1.20
CA LEU A 85 1.28 -7.45 -0.24
C LEU A 85 2.50 -7.85 -1.07
N SER A 86 3.70 -7.43 -0.65
CA SER A 86 4.95 -7.81 -1.30
C SER A 86 5.23 -9.31 -1.16
N LYS A 87 4.95 -9.91 0.01
CA LYS A 87 5.06 -11.36 0.22
C LYS A 87 4.09 -12.15 -0.66
N ASP A 88 2.92 -11.59 -0.94
CA ASP A 88 1.90 -12.18 -1.83
C ASP A 88 2.25 -11.98 -3.32
N GLY A 89 3.42 -11.43 -3.63
CA GLY A 89 3.95 -11.31 -4.98
C GLY A 89 3.69 -9.96 -5.66
N MET A 90 3.13 -8.97 -4.96
CA MET A 90 2.91 -7.65 -5.53
C MET A 90 4.21 -6.85 -5.61
N THR A 91 4.47 -6.25 -6.75
CA THR A 91 5.55 -5.28 -6.90
C THR A 91 5.12 -3.92 -6.36
N ILE A 92 5.90 -3.36 -5.46
CA ILE A 92 5.61 -2.05 -4.83
C ILE A 92 6.77 -1.12 -5.10
N LEU A 93 6.49 0.02 -5.72
CA LEU A 93 7.42 1.14 -5.85
C LEU A 93 6.99 2.25 -4.90
N MET A 94 7.83 2.54 -3.91
CA MET A 94 7.56 3.53 -2.89
C MET A 94 8.51 4.71 -3.01
N ILE A 95 7.98 5.91 -2.92
CA ILE A 95 8.74 7.16 -2.85
C ILE A 95 8.63 7.67 -1.42
N THR A 96 9.76 7.92 -0.77
CA THR A 96 9.80 8.45 0.59
C THR A 96 11.11 9.19 0.85
N HIS A 97 11.06 10.19 1.71
CA HIS A 97 12.24 10.85 2.27
C HIS A 97 12.58 10.36 3.68
N ALA A 98 11.81 9.42 4.24
CA ALA A 98 12.02 8.86 5.57
C ALA A 98 12.96 7.64 5.50
N PRO A 99 14.18 7.72 6.08
CA PRO A 99 15.18 6.64 6.00
C PRO A 99 14.67 5.32 6.60
N GLU A 100 13.90 5.39 7.69
CA GLU A 100 13.32 4.23 8.37
C GLU A 100 12.30 3.50 7.49
N ILE A 101 11.60 4.20 6.62
CA ILE A 101 10.67 3.62 5.64
C ILE A 101 11.44 3.02 4.47
N ALA A 102 12.45 3.73 3.95
CA ALA A 102 13.31 3.23 2.89
C ALA A 102 14.03 1.94 3.29
N ALA A 103 14.46 1.81 4.55
CA ALA A 103 15.10 0.62 5.09
C ALA A 103 14.19 -0.64 5.10
N CYS A 104 12.87 -0.48 4.93
CA CYS A 104 11.93 -1.59 4.83
C CYS A 104 11.89 -2.22 3.42
N ALA A 105 12.46 -1.58 2.42
CA ALA A 105 12.45 -2.06 1.04
C ALA A 105 13.55 -3.11 0.78
N ASN A 106 13.28 -4.02 -0.17
CA ASN A 106 14.28 -4.99 -0.63
C ASN A 106 15.39 -4.32 -1.45
N LYS A 107 15.07 -3.21 -2.11
CA LYS A 107 15.99 -2.44 -2.95
C LYS A 107 15.68 -0.97 -2.84
N THR A 108 16.71 -0.16 -2.66
CA THR A 108 16.58 1.30 -2.52
C THR A 108 17.40 2.00 -3.59
N TYR A 109 16.82 3.04 -4.16
CA TYR A 109 17.48 3.95 -5.08
C TYR A 109 17.42 5.36 -4.50
N HIS A 110 18.49 6.12 -4.66
CA HIS A 110 18.53 7.51 -4.26
C HIS A 110 18.51 8.41 -5.49
N ILE A 111 17.73 9.48 -5.42
CA ILE A 111 17.73 10.53 -6.43
C ILE A 111 18.35 11.77 -5.79
N LEU A 112 19.44 12.25 -6.36
CA LEU A 112 20.12 13.47 -5.93
C LEU A 112 20.36 14.36 -7.15
N ASP A 113 19.93 15.61 -7.07
CA ASP A 113 20.04 16.61 -8.16
C ASP A 113 19.51 16.13 -9.52
N GLY A 114 18.46 15.30 -9.49
CA GLY A 114 17.83 14.73 -10.69
C GLY A 114 18.54 13.51 -11.26
N GLU A 115 19.60 13.03 -10.65
CA GLU A 115 20.35 11.85 -11.05
C GLU A 115 20.03 10.65 -10.14
N LEU A 116 19.79 9.50 -10.76
CA LEU A 116 19.55 8.24 -10.07
C LEU A 116 20.89 7.63 -9.62
N GLN A 117 21.04 7.48 -8.32
CA GLN A 117 22.18 6.77 -7.72
C GLN A 117 21.69 5.39 -7.26
N THR A 118 22.32 4.34 -7.76
CA THR A 118 22.13 2.99 -7.24
C THR A 118 22.85 2.87 -5.91
N GLY A 119 22.11 2.89 -4.82
CA GLY A 119 22.62 2.45 -3.53
C GLY A 119 22.91 0.95 -3.64
N GLU A 120 24.15 0.53 -3.43
CA GLU A 120 24.45 -0.87 -3.15
C GLU A 120 23.74 -1.20 -1.83
N GLY A 121 22.55 -1.78 -1.94
CA GLY A 121 21.87 -2.39 -0.81
C GLY A 121 22.71 -3.58 -0.37
N GLU A 122 23.36 -3.46 0.79
CA GLU A 122 23.91 -4.61 1.49
C GLU A 122 22.77 -5.62 1.68
N ASN A 123 22.87 -6.73 1.01
CA ASN A 123 22.08 -7.92 1.24
C ASN A 123 22.24 -8.33 2.71
N HIS A 124 21.32 -7.95 3.56
CA HIS A 124 21.12 -8.67 4.80
C HIS A 124 20.35 -9.96 4.50
N GLU A 125 21.02 -10.87 3.83
CA GLU A 125 20.74 -12.28 3.97
C GLU A 125 21.10 -12.67 5.41
N LYS A 126 20.18 -12.47 6.34
CA LYS A 126 20.21 -13.25 7.57
C LYS A 126 19.65 -14.63 7.24
N ALA A 127 20.56 -15.52 6.89
CA ALA A 127 20.34 -16.95 7.03
C ALA A 127 19.94 -17.20 8.49
N GLU A 128 18.72 -17.60 8.72
CA GLU A 128 18.34 -18.29 9.94
C GLU A 128 18.95 -19.69 9.89
N SER A 129 19.88 -19.90 10.77
CA SER A 129 20.29 -21.23 11.22
C SER A 129 19.32 -21.70 12.29
#